data_6e2160cc517cd9c3430b7698f2830f14
#
_entry.id   6e2160cc517cd9c3430b7698f2830f14
#
_cell.length_a   1.000
_cell.length_b   1.000
_cell.length_c   1.000
_cell.angle_alpha   90.00
_cell.angle_beta   90.00
_cell.angle_gamma   90.00
#
_symmetry.space_group_name_H-M   'P 1'
#
loop_
_entity.id
_entity.type
_entity.pdbx_description
1 polymer ?
#
loop_
_entity_poly.entity_id
_entity_poly.type
_entity_poly.pdbx_seq_one_letter_code
_entity_poly.pdbx_strand_id
1 'polypeptide(L)'
;MLKKKLPWMLLFLVLMVFSIWAVVSRSDSFSPSLLRETLIHSDVKWLILAVAGMLCNILFEGFALDILVRTLTKTEGEKPIKSHGIVYSAADIYFSAITPSASAGQPASAFFMNRDGIPVAKSAVILVLNMLFYTGALAIVGVIGFALSPAMYWGMDTIAQTLVMIGFVILLVLCAVFVLILKKERWIRNVAVKLVKLAKKMHLIRDVEGRVAKIDAAIAQYKSCADLIFKNKPAMFAAFGLNLLQRFSLVSTTVLVYLAFGGSYGNLADVTAVSCLVLVGVYSLPVPGGMGVADYLLLAGLCQIDDIASTANLALFSRGISFYSCIFITIIILIVGYALQERRIQKNKKEAAEEK
;
A
#
# COMPACT_ATOMS: atom_id res chain seq x y z
N MET A 1 -17.40 -28.67 3.76
CA MET A 1 -16.98 -27.31 3.35
C MET A 1 -15.62 -26.91 3.87
N LEU A 2 -15.23 -27.22 5.11
CA LEU A 2 -13.89 -26.90 5.68
C LEU A 2 -12.73 -27.49 4.86
N LYS A 3 -12.82 -28.73 4.37
CA LYS A 3 -11.75 -29.42 3.62
C LYS A 3 -11.31 -28.71 2.32
N LYS A 4 -12.19 -27.93 1.66
CA LYS A 4 -11.82 -27.15 0.46
C LYS A 4 -11.18 -25.80 0.78
N LYS A 5 -11.28 -25.32 2.03
CA LYS A 5 -10.72 -24.04 2.49
C LYS A 5 -9.38 -24.21 3.18
N LEU A 6 -9.09 -25.42 3.69
CA LEU A 6 -7.85 -25.75 4.38
C LEU A 6 -6.59 -25.45 3.55
N PRO A 7 -6.52 -25.76 2.24
CA PRO A 7 -5.33 -25.45 1.45
C PRO A 7 -5.09 -23.94 1.28
N TRP A 8 -6.13 -23.13 1.22
CA TRP A 8 -5.98 -21.67 1.17
C TRP A 8 -5.53 -21.08 2.51
N MET A 9 -6.06 -21.58 3.62
CA MET A 9 -5.59 -21.17 4.96
C MET A 9 -4.15 -21.62 5.21
N LEU A 10 -3.77 -22.83 4.78
CA LEU A 10 -2.41 -23.33 4.81
C LEU A 10 -1.47 -22.50 3.93
N LEU A 11 -1.90 -22.13 2.72
CA LEU A 11 -1.13 -21.25 1.85
C LEU A 11 -0.87 -19.90 2.50
N PHE A 12 -1.88 -19.27 3.10
CA PHE A 12 -1.73 -18.00 3.84
C PHE A 12 -0.78 -18.16 5.03
N LEU A 13 -0.89 -19.26 5.78
CA LEU A 13 -0.02 -19.53 6.92
C LEU A 13 1.43 -19.76 6.47
N VAL A 14 1.65 -20.52 5.39
CA VAL A 14 2.97 -20.74 4.80
C VAL A 14 3.57 -19.44 4.29
N LEU A 15 2.80 -18.62 3.59
CA LEU A 15 3.25 -17.30 3.13
C LEU A 15 3.61 -16.38 4.30
N MET A 16 2.84 -16.42 5.40
CA MET A 16 3.14 -15.67 6.61
C MET A 16 4.45 -16.13 7.25
N VAL A 17 4.60 -17.45 7.48
CA VAL A 17 5.82 -18.03 8.06
C VAL A 17 7.02 -17.75 7.17
N PHE A 18 6.86 -17.91 5.84
CA PHE A 18 7.92 -17.62 4.87
C PHE A 18 8.29 -16.12 4.87
N SER A 19 7.32 -15.20 4.94
CA SER A 19 7.58 -13.76 5.03
C SER A 19 8.36 -13.42 6.30
N ILE A 20 7.93 -13.93 7.45
CA ILE A 20 8.62 -13.72 8.74
C ILE A 20 10.03 -14.32 8.66
N TRP A 21 10.17 -15.54 8.16
CA TRP A 21 11.46 -16.19 8.00
C TRP A 21 12.38 -15.44 7.04
N ALA A 22 11.89 -15.03 5.87
CA ALA A 22 12.68 -14.29 4.87
C ALA A 22 13.20 -12.96 5.40
N VAL A 23 12.46 -12.37 6.32
CA VAL A 23 12.82 -11.12 6.96
C VAL A 23 13.83 -11.33 8.09
N VAL A 24 13.55 -12.27 9.00
CA VAL A 24 14.44 -12.60 10.13
C VAL A 24 15.78 -13.16 9.63
N SER A 25 15.78 -13.99 8.58
CA SER A 25 17.00 -14.57 8.01
C SER A 25 17.89 -13.57 7.25
N ARG A 26 17.37 -12.41 6.90
CA ARG A 26 18.13 -11.37 6.18
C ARG A 26 18.58 -10.20 7.06
N SER A 27 18.14 -10.12 8.31
CA SER A 27 18.63 -9.11 9.24
C SER A 27 19.81 -9.69 10.07
N ASP A 28 21.01 -9.58 9.54
CA ASP A 28 22.26 -9.96 10.24
C ASP A 28 22.45 -9.21 11.57
N SER A 29 21.64 -8.18 11.82
CA SER A 29 21.68 -7.31 13.00
C SER A 29 20.62 -7.66 14.06
N PHE A 30 19.76 -8.67 13.83
CA PHE A 30 18.70 -9.01 14.79
C PHE A 30 19.25 -9.82 15.97
N SER A 31 19.53 -9.14 17.07
CA SER A 31 19.86 -9.77 18.36
C SER A 31 18.69 -9.63 19.33
N PRO A 32 18.10 -10.75 19.83
CA PRO A 32 17.05 -10.69 20.84
C PRO A 32 17.47 -9.97 22.13
N SER A 33 18.75 -10.04 22.49
CA SER A 33 19.34 -9.34 23.64
C SER A 33 19.34 -7.82 23.43
N LEU A 34 19.75 -7.36 22.24
CA LEU A 34 19.74 -5.94 21.88
C LEU A 34 18.30 -5.38 21.85
N LEU A 35 17.37 -6.16 21.30
CA LEU A 35 15.95 -5.80 21.29
C LEU A 35 15.42 -5.58 22.71
N ARG A 36 15.72 -6.51 23.63
CA ARG A 36 15.30 -6.45 25.01
C ARG A 36 15.91 -5.25 25.73
N GLU A 37 17.19 -5.01 25.58
CA GLU A 37 17.91 -3.91 26.21
C GLU A 37 17.36 -2.55 25.76
N THR A 38 17.18 -2.38 24.44
CA THR A 38 16.63 -1.14 23.88
C THR A 38 15.19 -0.91 24.35
N LEU A 39 14.35 -1.95 24.43
CA LEU A 39 12.97 -1.83 24.94
C LEU A 39 12.91 -1.45 26.41
N ILE A 40 13.83 -1.91 27.26
CA ILE A 40 13.87 -1.59 28.69
C ILE A 40 14.18 -0.12 28.91
N HIS A 41 15.01 0.49 28.07
CA HIS A 41 15.43 1.89 28.19
C HIS A 41 14.59 2.88 27.38
N SER A 42 13.67 2.39 26.53
CA SER A 42 12.83 3.24 25.70
C SER A 42 11.57 3.73 26.42
N ASP A 43 11.08 4.91 26.09
CA ASP A 43 9.78 5.38 26.53
C ASP A 43 8.64 4.70 25.76
N VAL A 44 8.02 3.73 26.43
CA VAL A 44 6.94 2.89 25.88
C VAL A 44 5.77 3.71 25.34
N LYS A 45 5.50 4.91 25.83
CA LYS A 45 4.40 5.77 25.34
C LYS A 45 4.57 6.11 23.88
N TRP A 46 5.79 6.50 23.48
CA TRP A 46 6.10 6.82 22.09
C TRP A 46 6.04 5.59 21.18
N LEU A 47 6.43 4.41 21.67
CA LEU A 47 6.31 3.16 20.93
C LEU A 47 4.84 2.78 20.68
N ILE A 48 3.98 2.94 21.69
CA ILE A 48 2.53 2.72 21.54
C ILE A 48 1.95 3.69 20.51
N LEU A 49 2.35 4.96 20.54
CA LEU A 49 1.93 5.95 19.55
C LEU A 49 2.44 5.61 18.13
N ALA A 50 3.66 5.07 18.02
CA ALA A 50 4.19 4.61 16.72
C ALA A 50 3.36 3.47 16.13
N VAL A 51 2.97 2.48 16.96
CA VAL A 51 2.06 1.40 16.54
C VAL A 51 0.67 1.96 16.18
N ALA A 52 0.16 2.93 16.95
CA ALA A 52 -1.10 3.60 16.60
C ALA A 52 -1.00 4.37 15.28
N GLY A 53 0.13 5.03 15.00
CA GLY A 53 0.42 5.62 13.69
C GLY A 53 0.33 4.60 12.56
N MET A 54 0.84 3.40 12.78
CA MET A 54 0.75 2.31 11.81
C MET A 54 -0.67 1.81 11.59
N LEU A 55 -1.50 1.76 12.64
CA LEU A 55 -2.94 1.49 12.51
C LEU A 55 -3.62 2.60 11.70
N CYS A 56 -3.31 3.86 11.96
CA CYS A 56 -3.82 5.00 11.21
C CYS A 56 -3.47 4.90 9.70
N ASN A 57 -2.27 4.42 9.37
CA ASN A 57 -1.87 4.18 7.98
C ASN A 57 -2.84 3.23 7.26
N ILE A 58 -3.23 2.12 7.89
CA ILE A 58 -4.18 1.15 7.32
C ILE A 58 -5.59 1.75 7.24
N LEU A 59 -6.01 2.47 8.27
CA LEU A 59 -7.34 3.05 8.35
C LEU A 59 -7.55 4.18 7.33
N PHE A 60 -6.57 5.07 7.15
CA PHE A 60 -6.69 6.18 6.21
C PHE A 60 -6.80 5.68 4.77
N GLU A 61 -6.02 4.68 4.38
CA GLU A 61 -6.18 4.06 3.07
C GLU A 61 -7.53 3.35 2.94
N GLY A 62 -7.95 2.63 3.98
CA GLY A 62 -9.25 1.97 4.00
C GLY A 62 -10.40 2.96 3.82
N PHE A 63 -10.36 4.10 4.49
CA PHE A 63 -11.36 5.16 4.34
C PHE A 63 -11.30 5.83 2.96
N ALA A 64 -10.09 6.03 2.40
CA ALA A 64 -9.95 6.54 1.04
C ALA A 64 -10.62 5.59 0.02
N LEU A 65 -10.37 4.30 0.13
CA LEU A 65 -11.00 3.28 -0.71
C LEU A 65 -12.52 3.23 -0.51
N ASP A 66 -13.02 3.34 0.74
CA ASP A 66 -14.46 3.41 1.03
C ASP A 66 -15.14 4.60 0.36
N ILE A 67 -14.53 5.79 0.40
CA ILE A 67 -15.05 6.98 -0.28
C ILE A 67 -15.15 6.72 -1.79
N LEU A 68 -14.12 6.19 -2.40
CA LEU A 68 -14.07 5.89 -3.84
C LEU A 68 -15.11 4.84 -4.23
N VAL A 69 -15.23 3.76 -3.44
CA VAL A 69 -16.23 2.70 -3.67
C VAL A 69 -17.64 3.27 -3.58
N ARG A 70 -17.96 3.99 -2.50
CA ARG A 70 -19.30 4.58 -2.31
C ARG A 70 -19.66 5.56 -3.43
N THR A 71 -18.70 6.34 -3.91
CA THR A 71 -18.91 7.30 -5.00
C THR A 71 -19.22 6.60 -6.31
N LEU A 72 -18.52 5.50 -6.63
CA LEU A 72 -18.70 4.78 -7.90
C LEU A 72 -19.79 3.71 -7.88
N THR A 73 -20.26 3.31 -6.71
CA THR A 73 -21.31 2.28 -6.58
C THR A 73 -22.68 2.85 -6.20
N LYS A 74 -22.76 4.16 -5.93
CA LYS A 74 -24.03 4.83 -5.63
C LYS A 74 -24.85 4.96 -6.92
N THR A 75 -25.75 4.01 -7.15
CA THR A 75 -26.75 4.04 -8.23
C THR A 75 -28.10 4.42 -7.64
N GLU A 76 -28.85 5.33 -8.29
CA GLU A 76 -30.20 5.67 -7.84
C GLU A 76 -31.09 4.43 -7.91
N GLY A 77 -31.79 4.14 -6.80
CA GLY A 77 -32.73 3.02 -6.70
C GLY A 77 -32.13 1.66 -6.31
N GLU A 78 -30.81 1.49 -6.26
CA GLU A 78 -30.19 0.23 -5.83
C GLU A 78 -29.69 0.33 -4.36
N LYS A 79 -29.75 -0.81 -3.65
CA LYS A 79 -29.14 -0.90 -2.30
C LYS A 79 -27.64 -0.64 -2.41
N PRO A 80 -27.09 0.26 -1.57
CA PRO A 80 -25.66 0.56 -1.63
C PRO A 80 -24.83 -0.69 -1.35
N ILE A 81 -23.79 -0.93 -2.15
CA ILE A 81 -22.86 -2.01 -1.94
C ILE A 81 -22.14 -1.76 -0.60
N LYS A 82 -22.16 -2.75 0.30
CA LYS A 82 -21.45 -2.65 1.56
C LYS A 82 -19.96 -2.77 1.32
N SER A 83 -19.27 -1.65 1.46
CA SER A 83 -17.83 -1.56 1.30
C SER A 83 -17.10 -1.99 2.58
N HIS A 84 -15.95 -2.65 2.41
CA HIS A 84 -15.04 -3.04 3.49
C HIS A 84 -13.61 -2.49 3.19
N GLY A 85 -13.49 -1.18 3.06
CA GLY A 85 -12.26 -0.50 2.65
C GLY A 85 -11.04 -0.89 3.47
N ILE A 86 -11.20 -1.09 4.79
CA ILE A 86 -10.11 -1.56 5.67
C ILE A 86 -9.59 -2.94 5.25
N VAL A 87 -10.48 -3.85 4.79
CA VAL A 87 -10.07 -5.17 4.27
C VAL A 87 -9.33 -5.02 2.94
N TYR A 88 -9.77 -4.09 2.08
CA TYR A 88 -9.13 -3.83 0.80
C TYR A 88 -7.74 -3.22 1.00
N SER A 89 -7.59 -2.25 1.91
CA SER A 89 -6.31 -1.67 2.30
C SER A 89 -5.38 -2.73 2.91
N ALA A 90 -5.87 -3.53 3.85
CA ALA A 90 -5.08 -4.60 4.44
C ALA A 90 -4.61 -5.61 3.38
N ALA A 91 -5.43 -5.90 2.36
CA ALA A 91 -5.04 -6.76 1.25
C ALA A 91 -3.94 -6.11 0.40
N ASP A 92 -4.09 -4.82 0.05
CA ASP A 92 -3.07 -4.10 -0.70
C ASP A 92 -1.74 -4.09 0.06
N ILE A 93 -1.73 -3.62 1.28
CA ILE A 93 -0.53 -3.48 2.11
C ILE A 93 0.15 -4.84 2.33
N TYR A 94 -0.59 -5.87 2.75
CA TYR A 94 -0.03 -7.19 3.03
C TYR A 94 0.61 -7.81 1.79
N PHE A 95 -0.14 -7.91 0.69
CA PHE A 95 0.36 -8.55 -0.52
C PHE A 95 1.42 -7.71 -1.24
N SER A 96 1.40 -6.38 -1.11
CA SER A 96 2.49 -5.50 -1.55
C SER A 96 3.76 -5.74 -0.77
N ALA A 97 3.68 -5.94 0.55
CA ALA A 97 4.84 -6.16 1.40
C ALA A 97 5.58 -7.48 1.09
N ILE A 98 4.85 -8.54 0.73
CA ILE A 98 5.42 -9.88 0.51
C ILE A 98 5.79 -10.19 -0.95
N THR A 99 5.44 -9.31 -1.89
CA THR A 99 5.70 -9.54 -3.32
C THR A 99 6.71 -8.56 -3.90
N PRO A 100 7.52 -9.00 -4.87
CA PRO A 100 8.45 -8.10 -5.56
C PRO A 100 7.69 -6.94 -6.21
N SER A 101 8.24 -5.72 -6.10
CA SER A 101 7.65 -4.49 -6.66
C SER A 101 6.20 -4.24 -6.24
N ALA A 102 5.77 -4.72 -5.08
CA ALA A 102 4.40 -4.60 -4.57
C ALA A 102 3.32 -5.09 -5.58
N SER A 103 3.65 -6.05 -6.43
CA SER A 103 2.85 -6.40 -7.61
C SER A 103 1.52 -7.10 -7.31
N ALA A 104 1.38 -7.76 -6.13
CA ALA A 104 0.17 -8.50 -5.79
C ALA A 104 -0.85 -7.72 -4.94
N GLY A 105 -0.52 -6.54 -4.44
CA GLY A 105 -1.40 -5.75 -3.58
C GLY A 105 -2.71 -5.37 -4.27
N GLN A 106 -2.63 -4.72 -5.42
CA GLN A 106 -3.79 -4.27 -6.18
C GLN A 106 -4.70 -5.43 -6.66
N PRO A 107 -4.17 -6.54 -7.22
CA PRO A 107 -4.97 -7.72 -7.50
C PRO A 107 -5.66 -8.31 -6.28
N ALA A 108 -5.00 -8.33 -5.12
CA ALA A 108 -5.59 -8.81 -3.87
C ALA A 108 -6.74 -7.91 -3.40
N SER A 109 -6.56 -6.59 -3.40
CA SER A 109 -7.62 -5.62 -3.13
C SER A 109 -8.82 -5.82 -4.07
N ALA A 110 -8.57 -5.97 -5.38
CA ALA A 110 -9.62 -6.22 -6.38
C ALA A 110 -10.37 -7.53 -6.10
N PHE A 111 -9.69 -8.57 -5.64
CA PHE A 111 -10.31 -9.83 -5.25
C PHE A 111 -11.33 -9.64 -4.12
N PHE A 112 -10.96 -8.93 -3.05
CA PHE A 112 -11.87 -8.66 -1.94
C PHE A 112 -13.02 -7.73 -2.35
N MET A 113 -12.78 -6.73 -3.19
CA MET A 113 -13.82 -5.88 -3.78
C MET A 113 -14.82 -6.69 -4.59
N ASN A 114 -14.35 -7.63 -5.42
CA ASN A 114 -15.21 -8.49 -6.22
C ASN A 114 -16.06 -9.42 -5.34
N ARG A 115 -15.53 -9.91 -4.22
CA ARG A 115 -16.31 -10.70 -3.23
C ARG A 115 -17.45 -9.90 -2.60
N ASP A 116 -17.30 -8.58 -2.50
CA ASP A 116 -18.38 -7.68 -2.04
C ASP A 116 -19.38 -7.30 -3.16
N GLY A 117 -19.18 -7.85 -4.38
CA GLY A 117 -20.05 -7.61 -5.52
C GLY A 117 -19.69 -6.38 -6.35
N ILE A 118 -18.49 -5.78 -6.13
CA ILE A 118 -18.03 -4.65 -6.94
C ILE A 118 -17.49 -5.19 -8.28
N PRO A 119 -18.03 -4.73 -9.43
CA PRO A 119 -17.57 -5.17 -10.75
C PRO A 119 -16.09 -4.88 -10.96
N VAL A 120 -15.38 -5.77 -11.65
CA VAL A 120 -13.93 -5.68 -11.89
C VAL A 120 -13.55 -4.35 -12.56
N ALA A 121 -14.35 -3.84 -13.49
CA ALA A 121 -14.10 -2.55 -14.15
C ALA A 121 -14.16 -1.37 -13.16
N LYS A 122 -15.13 -1.38 -12.22
CA LYS A 122 -15.20 -0.38 -11.15
C LYS A 122 -14.02 -0.50 -10.19
N SER A 123 -13.68 -1.71 -9.77
CA SER A 123 -12.51 -1.97 -8.91
C SER A 123 -11.22 -1.45 -9.56
N ALA A 124 -11.03 -1.68 -10.86
CA ALA A 124 -9.86 -1.19 -11.58
C ALA A 124 -9.74 0.34 -11.56
N VAL A 125 -10.83 1.08 -11.78
CA VAL A 125 -10.82 2.56 -11.70
C VAL A 125 -10.50 3.02 -10.29
N ILE A 126 -11.14 2.43 -9.27
CA ILE A 126 -10.92 2.76 -7.85
C ILE A 126 -9.44 2.59 -7.49
N LEU A 127 -8.87 1.44 -7.83
CA LEU A 127 -7.52 1.09 -7.47
C LEU A 127 -6.48 1.93 -8.22
N VAL A 128 -6.66 2.17 -9.52
CA VAL A 128 -5.75 3.05 -10.28
C VAL A 128 -5.81 4.49 -9.76
N LEU A 129 -7.00 4.97 -9.39
CA LEU A 129 -7.14 6.30 -8.79
C LEU A 129 -6.51 6.37 -7.40
N ASN A 130 -6.68 5.34 -6.56
CA ASN A 130 -6.02 5.25 -5.26
C ASN A 130 -4.49 5.24 -5.42
N MET A 131 -3.95 4.49 -6.40
CA MET A 131 -2.52 4.50 -6.71
C MET A 131 -2.02 5.88 -7.17
N LEU A 132 -2.81 6.61 -7.97
CA LEU A 132 -2.48 7.99 -8.35
C LEU A 132 -2.40 8.89 -7.13
N PHE A 133 -3.39 8.82 -6.23
CA PHE A 133 -3.42 9.65 -5.02
C PHE A 133 -2.29 9.28 -4.05
N TYR A 134 -2.05 8.00 -3.84
CA TYR A 134 -0.95 7.47 -3.07
C TYR A 134 0.41 7.97 -3.58
N THR A 135 0.65 7.84 -4.89
CA THR A 135 1.92 8.23 -5.52
C THR A 135 2.10 9.75 -5.49
N GLY A 136 1.03 10.50 -5.75
CA GLY A 136 1.03 11.97 -5.66
C GLY A 136 1.27 12.48 -4.23
N ALA A 137 0.62 11.87 -3.25
CA ALA A 137 0.84 12.18 -1.83
C ALA A 137 2.29 11.91 -1.42
N LEU A 138 2.87 10.80 -1.89
CA LEU A 138 4.26 10.46 -1.62
C LEU A 138 5.25 11.47 -2.25
N ALA A 139 4.99 11.91 -3.48
CA ALA A 139 5.80 12.96 -4.12
C ALA A 139 5.73 14.29 -3.34
N ILE A 140 4.54 14.67 -2.83
CA ILE A 140 4.38 15.87 -1.98
C ILE A 140 5.16 15.72 -0.68
N VAL A 141 5.07 14.56 -0.02
CA VAL A 141 5.83 14.28 1.21
C VAL A 141 7.34 14.38 0.96
N GLY A 142 7.82 13.90 -0.19
CA GLY A 142 9.22 14.06 -0.59
C GLY A 142 9.63 15.53 -0.73
N VAL A 143 8.80 16.36 -1.37
CA VAL A 143 9.03 17.81 -1.48
C VAL A 143 9.04 18.49 -0.09
N ILE A 144 8.09 18.11 0.78
CA ILE A 144 8.03 18.63 2.15
C ILE A 144 9.29 18.24 2.92
N GLY A 145 9.73 16.98 2.83
CA GLY A 145 10.95 16.52 3.50
C GLY A 145 12.19 17.30 3.06
N PHE A 146 12.35 17.51 1.75
CA PHE A 146 13.43 18.34 1.23
C PHE A 146 13.33 19.81 1.70
N ALA A 147 12.12 20.37 1.74
CA ALA A 147 11.89 21.76 2.16
C ALA A 147 12.11 21.98 3.67
N LEU A 148 11.81 20.96 4.51
CA LEU A 148 11.99 21.04 5.96
C LEU A 148 13.47 21.11 6.36
N SER A 149 14.32 20.29 5.74
CA SER A 149 15.76 20.30 6.00
C SER A 149 16.53 19.86 4.75
N PRO A 150 16.84 20.80 3.84
CA PRO A 150 17.66 20.52 2.66
C PRO A 150 19.06 19.99 3.03
N ALA A 151 19.57 20.39 4.20
CA ALA A 151 20.88 19.96 4.70
C ALA A 151 20.94 18.44 4.84
N MET A 152 19.86 17.78 5.28
CA MET A 152 19.79 16.32 5.43
C MET A 152 19.97 15.60 4.09
N TYR A 153 19.41 16.13 3.01
CA TYR A 153 19.61 15.55 1.67
C TYR A 153 21.05 15.74 1.18
N TRP A 154 21.59 16.97 1.29
CA TRP A 154 22.93 17.27 0.82
C TRP A 154 24.05 16.66 1.67
N GLY A 155 23.77 16.36 2.93
CA GLY A 155 24.69 15.66 3.82
C GLY A 155 24.73 14.13 3.64
N MET A 156 23.77 13.54 2.91
CA MET A 156 23.83 12.13 2.54
C MET A 156 24.98 11.88 1.55
N ASP A 157 25.47 10.65 1.52
CA ASP A 157 26.42 10.22 0.48
C ASP A 157 25.77 10.22 -0.92
N THR A 158 26.62 10.22 -1.96
CA THR A 158 26.18 10.32 -3.38
C THR A 158 25.23 9.20 -3.79
N ILE A 159 25.36 7.98 -3.23
CA ILE A 159 24.50 6.86 -3.56
C ILE A 159 23.10 7.10 -2.99
N ALA A 160 23.00 7.54 -1.72
CA ALA A 160 21.74 7.85 -1.08
C ALA A 160 21.01 9.00 -1.79
N GLN A 161 21.71 10.09 -2.12
CA GLN A 161 21.16 11.21 -2.90
C GLN A 161 20.62 10.73 -4.26
N THR A 162 21.38 9.88 -4.96
CA THR A 162 20.98 9.32 -6.26
C THR A 162 19.73 8.45 -6.15
N LEU A 163 19.64 7.58 -5.12
CA LEU A 163 18.46 6.75 -4.88
C LEU A 163 17.21 7.58 -4.60
N VAL A 164 17.32 8.62 -3.78
CA VAL A 164 16.21 9.56 -3.51
C VAL A 164 15.76 10.26 -4.80
N MET A 165 16.70 10.77 -5.59
CA MET A 165 16.40 11.45 -6.86
C MET A 165 15.74 10.51 -7.87
N ILE A 166 16.28 9.30 -8.06
CA ILE A 166 15.68 8.28 -8.94
C ILE A 166 14.27 7.93 -8.45
N GLY A 167 14.09 7.70 -7.15
CA GLY A 167 12.79 7.43 -6.56
C GLY A 167 11.79 8.54 -6.86
N PHE A 168 12.18 9.81 -6.71
CA PHE A 168 11.33 10.96 -7.00
C PHE A 168 10.93 11.02 -8.48
N VAL A 169 11.88 10.83 -9.39
CA VAL A 169 11.60 10.78 -10.84
C VAL A 169 10.63 9.64 -11.19
N ILE A 170 10.85 8.46 -10.60
CA ILE A 170 9.94 7.31 -10.79
C ILE A 170 8.52 7.65 -10.32
N LEU A 171 8.36 8.29 -9.17
CA LEU A 171 7.05 8.70 -8.66
C LEU A 171 6.34 9.68 -9.60
N LEU A 172 7.06 10.66 -10.16
CA LEU A 172 6.49 11.59 -11.14
C LEU A 172 6.07 10.87 -12.44
N VAL A 173 6.91 9.96 -12.93
CA VAL A 173 6.57 9.13 -14.10
C VAL A 173 5.35 8.26 -13.82
N LEU A 174 5.27 7.62 -12.66
CA LEU A 174 4.11 6.81 -12.27
C LEU A 174 2.84 7.67 -12.18
N CYS A 175 2.89 8.87 -11.59
CA CYS A 175 1.77 9.79 -11.59
C CYS A 175 1.28 10.10 -13.01
N ALA A 176 2.21 10.41 -13.94
CA ALA A 176 1.88 10.67 -15.32
C ALA A 176 1.24 9.44 -16.00
N VAL A 177 1.79 8.24 -15.75
CA VAL A 177 1.24 6.98 -16.27
C VAL A 177 -0.17 6.73 -15.74
N PHE A 178 -0.43 6.89 -14.43
CA PHE A 178 -1.77 6.69 -13.87
C PHE A 178 -2.78 7.71 -14.41
N VAL A 179 -2.38 8.98 -14.60
CA VAL A 179 -3.23 9.99 -15.25
C VAL A 179 -3.53 9.58 -16.70
N LEU A 180 -2.55 9.06 -17.43
CA LEU A 180 -2.76 8.56 -18.80
C LEU A 180 -3.70 7.36 -18.84
N ILE A 181 -3.55 6.41 -17.91
CA ILE A 181 -4.45 5.26 -17.77
C ILE A 181 -5.89 5.72 -17.50
N LEU A 182 -6.09 6.71 -16.62
CA LEU A 182 -7.42 7.22 -16.29
C LEU A 182 -8.07 8.02 -17.42
N LYS A 183 -7.28 8.70 -18.25
CA LYS A 183 -7.79 9.60 -19.32
C LYS A 183 -7.81 8.99 -20.72
N LYS A 184 -6.98 7.98 -20.99
CA LYS A 184 -6.81 7.41 -22.35
C LYS A 184 -7.26 5.94 -22.39
N GLU A 185 -8.56 5.72 -22.26
CA GLU A 185 -9.20 4.40 -22.35
C GLU A 185 -8.88 3.65 -23.65
N ARG A 186 -8.70 4.38 -24.77
CA ARG A 186 -8.33 3.80 -26.08
C ARG A 186 -6.96 3.12 -26.03
N TRP A 187 -6.03 3.66 -25.26
CA TRP A 187 -4.70 3.07 -25.12
C TRP A 187 -4.78 1.73 -24.37
N ILE A 188 -5.56 1.68 -23.25
CA ILE A 188 -5.78 0.45 -22.49
C ILE A 188 -6.43 -0.62 -23.38
N ARG A 189 -7.48 -0.24 -24.13
CA ARG A 189 -8.15 -1.09 -25.10
C ARG A 189 -7.16 -1.70 -26.10
N ASN A 190 -6.35 -0.85 -26.71
CA ASN A 190 -5.40 -1.28 -27.76
C ASN A 190 -4.36 -2.26 -27.19
N VAL A 191 -3.85 -2.03 -25.97
CA VAL A 191 -2.93 -2.94 -25.28
C VAL A 191 -3.64 -4.28 -25.00
N ALA A 192 -4.85 -4.26 -24.42
CA ALA A 192 -5.60 -5.46 -24.11
C ALA A 192 -5.92 -6.29 -25.35
N VAL A 193 -6.35 -5.64 -26.45
CA VAL A 193 -6.61 -6.31 -27.74
C VAL A 193 -5.32 -6.90 -28.33
N LYS A 194 -4.17 -6.20 -28.24
CA LYS A 194 -2.88 -6.74 -28.68
C LYS A 194 -2.50 -8.00 -27.90
N LEU A 195 -2.69 -7.99 -26.57
CA LEU A 195 -2.43 -9.16 -25.72
C LEU A 195 -3.31 -10.35 -26.09
N VAL A 196 -4.61 -10.13 -26.35
CA VAL A 196 -5.52 -11.19 -26.82
C VAL A 196 -5.09 -11.77 -28.17
N LYS A 197 -4.68 -10.89 -29.11
CA LYS A 197 -4.16 -11.34 -30.42
C LYS A 197 -2.84 -12.13 -30.28
N LEU A 198 -1.94 -11.69 -29.39
CA LEU A 198 -0.71 -12.40 -29.07
C LEU A 198 -0.99 -13.78 -28.45
N ALA A 199 -1.91 -13.86 -27.51
CA ALA A 199 -2.33 -15.10 -26.88
C ALA A 199 -3.00 -16.07 -27.89
N LYS A 200 -3.71 -15.55 -28.91
CA LYS A 200 -4.17 -16.36 -30.05
C LYS A 200 -3.00 -16.93 -30.84
N LYS A 201 -1.99 -16.10 -31.14
CA LYS A 201 -0.78 -16.54 -31.86
C LYS A 201 -0.03 -17.64 -31.10
N MET A 202 -0.07 -17.61 -29.77
CA MET A 202 0.48 -18.64 -28.89
C MET A 202 -0.45 -19.85 -28.65
N HIS A 203 -1.56 -19.96 -29.39
CA HIS A 203 -2.58 -21.03 -29.30
C HIS A 203 -3.25 -21.16 -27.90
N LEU A 204 -3.13 -20.13 -27.04
CA LEU A 204 -3.73 -20.10 -25.70
C LEU A 204 -5.23 -19.73 -25.71
N ILE A 205 -5.72 -19.12 -26.80
CA ILE A 205 -7.10 -18.62 -26.92
C ILE A 205 -7.66 -18.98 -28.29
N ARG A 206 -8.90 -19.52 -28.32
CA ARG A 206 -9.63 -19.87 -29.53
C ARG A 206 -10.61 -18.79 -29.98
N ASP A 207 -11.35 -18.19 -29.04
CA ASP A 207 -12.35 -17.14 -29.30
C ASP A 207 -11.76 -15.75 -29.04
N VAL A 208 -11.39 -15.06 -30.12
CA VAL A 208 -10.85 -13.68 -30.05
C VAL A 208 -12.00 -12.66 -30.08
N GLU A 209 -13.02 -12.87 -30.90
CA GLU A 209 -14.09 -11.90 -31.09
C GLU A 209 -14.93 -11.72 -29.81
N GLY A 210 -15.33 -12.82 -29.18
CA GLY A 210 -16.04 -12.77 -27.90
C GLY A 210 -15.21 -12.16 -26.77
N ARG A 211 -13.88 -12.35 -26.77
CA ARG A 211 -13.00 -11.69 -25.80
C ARG A 211 -12.83 -10.20 -26.07
N VAL A 212 -12.71 -9.78 -27.34
CA VAL A 212 -12.65 -8.37 -27.72
C VAL A 212 -13.95 -7.65 -27.34
N ALA A 213 -15.12 -8.26 -27.61
CA ALA A 213 -16.40 -7.69 -27.19
C ALA A 213 -16.51 -7.51 -25.66
N LYS A 214 -16.01 -8.47 -24.87
CA LYS A 214 -15.92 -8.33 -23.40
C LYS A 214 -14.97 -7.20 -22.98
N ILE A 215 -13.84 -7.03 -23.66
CA ILE A 215 -12.91 -5.93 -23.42
C ILE A 215 -13.61 -4.60 -23.72
N ASP A 216 -14.29 -4.49 -24.86
CA ASP A 216 -14.97 -3.25 -25.23
C ASP A 216 -16.08 -2.87 -24.25
N ALA A 217 -16.86 -3.83 -23.77
CA ALA A 217 -17.84 -3.60 -22.70
C ALA A 217 -17.18 -3.16 -21.38
N ALA A 218 -16.08 -3.82 -20.99
CA ALA A 218 -15.34 -3.44 -19.78
C ALA A 218 -14.72 -2.04 -19.89
N ILE A 219 -14.20 -1.67 -21.06
CA ILE A 219 -13.62 -0.33 -21.31
C ILE A 219 -14.71 0.75 -21.30
N ALA A 220 -15.90 0.48 -21.85
CA ALA A 220 -17.01 1.41 -21.80
C ALA A 220 -17.45 1.67 -20.33
N GLN A 221 -17.54 0.61 -19.54
CA GLN A 221 -17.83 0.71 -18.10
C GLN A 221 -16.72 1.47 -17.35
N TYR A 222 -15.45 1.17 -17.65
CA TYR A 222 -14.28 1.87 -17.08
C TYR A 222 -14.35 3.36 -17.33
N LYS A 223 -14.61 3.78 -18.59
CA LYS A 223 -14.73 5.19 -18.97
C LYS A 223 -15.85 5.89 -18.22
N SER A 224 -17.04 5.30 -18.18
CA SER A 224 -18.18 5.84 -17.43
C SER A 224 -17.84 6.05 -15.95
N CYS A 225 -17.14 5.11 -15.33
CA CYS A 225 -16.72 5.22 -13.93
C CYS A 225 -15.66 6.32 -13.73
N ALA A 226 -14.68 6.43 -14.63
CA ALA A 226 -13.66 7.48 -14.57
C ALA A 226 -14.29 8.87 -14.71
N ASP A 227 -15.21 9.05 -15.66
CA ASP A 227 -15.93 10.33 -15.86
C ASP A 227 -16.77 10.71 -14.63
N LEU A 228 -17.42 9.72 -13.99
CA LEU A 228 -18.23 9.94 -12.80
C LEU A 228 -17.39 10.44 -11.62
N ILE A 229 -16.24 9.79 -11.37
CA ILE A 229 -15.37 10.17 -10.25
C ILE A 229 -14.75 11.54 -10.46
N PHE A 230 -14.31 11.88 -11.69
CA PHE A 230 -13.76 13.21 -11.99
C PHE A 230 -14.77 14.35 -11.85
N LYS A 231 -16.07 14.07 -11.98
CA LYS A 231 -17.13 15.03 -11.66
C LYS A 231 -17.32 15.24 -10.16
N ASN A 232 -16.99 14.25 -9.32
CA ASN A 232 -17.15 14.33 -7.88
C ASN A 232 -15.85 14.82 -7.20
N LYS A 233 -15.52 16.10 -7.40
CA LYS A 233 -14.33 16.74 -6.84
C LYS A 233 -14.20 16.58 -5.32
N PRO A 234 -15.27 16.75 -4.49
CA PRO A 234 -15.15 16.58 -3.05
C PRO A 234 -14.67 15.19 -2.65
N ALA A 235 -15.16 14.11 -3.28
CA ALA A 235 -14.72 12.75 -3.01
C ALA A 235 -13.25 12.55 -3.40
N MET A 236 -12.81 13.13 -4.52
CA MET A 236 -11.41 13.08 -4.94
C MET A 236 -10.49 13.77 -3.94
N PHE A 237 -10.83 14.99 -3.51
CA PHE A 237 -10.02 15.72 -2.53
C PHE A 237 -10.01 15.03 -1.17
N ALA A 238 -11.13 14.47 -0.72
CA ALA A 238 -11.19 13.71 0.53
C ALA A 238 -10.33 12.43 0.46
N ALA A 239 -10.43 11.65 -0.62
CA ALA A 239 -9.60 10.46 -0.80
C ALA A 239 -8.12 10.80 -0.93
N PHE A 240 -7.76 11.88 -1.64
CA PHE A 240 -6.39 12.37 -1.73
C PHE A 240 -5.85 12.81 -0.36
N GLY A 241 -6.63 13.59 0.40
CA GLY A 241 -6.27 14.02 1.75
C GLY A 241 -6.01 12.85 2.69
N LEU A 242 -6.84 11.79 2.62
CA LEU A 242 -6.63 10.56 3.39
C LEU A 242 -5.35 9.82 2.96
N ASN A 243 -5.04 9.77 1.67
CA ASN A 243 -3.76 9.22 1.21
C ASN A 243 -2.56 10.06 1.69
N LEU A 244 -2.70 11.38 1.77
CA LEU A 244 -1.66 12.24 2.34
C LEU A 244 -1.49 12.00 3.84
N LEU A 245 -2.58 11.91 4.62
CA LEU A 245 -2.55 11.55 6.03
C LEU A 245 -1.94 10.17 6.26
N GLN A 246 -2.22 9.21 5.38
CA GLN A 246 -1.59 7.89 5.38
C GLN A 246 -0.06 7.99 5.28
N ARG A 247 0.47 8.83 4.39
CA ARG A 247 1.93 9.02 4.27
C ARG A 247 2.52 9.68 5.50
N PHE A 248 1.86 10.68 6.06
CA PHE A 248 2.32 11.31 7.31
C PHE A 248 2.28 10.36 8.50
N SER A 249 1.30 9.45 8.59
CA SER A 249 1.28 8.39 9.59
C SER A 249 2.54 7.51 9.53
N LEU A 250 2.99 7.20 8.32
CA LEU A 250 4.18 6.38 8.10
C LEU A 250 5.46 7.13 8.51
N VAL A 251 5.57 8.41 8.12
CA VAL A 251 6.67 9.30 8.54
C VAL A 251 6.71 9.43 10.06
N SER A 252 5.55 9.65 10.69
CA SER A 252 5.46 9.82 12.15
C SER A 252 5.95 8.60 12.92
N THR A 253 5.86 7.39 12.35
CA THR A 253 6.35 6.17 13.02
C THR A 253 7.85 6.27 13.32
N THR A 254 8.69 6.68 12.37
CA THR A 254 10.13 6.85 12.59
C THR A 254 10.42 7.96 13.59
N VAL A 255 9.69 9.08 13.51
CA VAL A 255 9.83 10.21 14.43
C VAL A 255 9.47 9.81 15.87
N LEU A 256 8.40 9.05 16.05
CA LEU A 256 7.97 8.58 17.36
C LEU A 256 8.94 7.55 17.95
N VAL A 257 9.53 6.68 17.12
CA VAL A 257 10.58 5.76 17.56
C VAL A 257 11.84 6.55 17.98
N TYR A 258 12.21 7.61 17.25
CA TYR A 258 13.29 8.48 17.63
C TYR A 258 13.07 9.11 19.03
N LEU A 259 11.85 9.60 19.29
CA LEU A 259 11.48 10.13 20.60
C LEU A 259 11.46 9.04 21.69
N ALA A 260 11.05 7.81 21.37
CA ALA A 260 11.08 6.69 22.29
C ALA A 260 12.50 6.37 22.79
N PHE A 261 13.51 6.64 21.97
CA PHE A 261 14.92 6.44 22.31
C PHE A 261 15.57 7.65 22.97
N GLY A 262 14.78 8.64 23.41
CA GLY A 262 15.27 9.85 24.07
C GLY A 262 15.83 10.90 23.13
N GLY A 263 15.48 10.82 21.84
CA GLY A 263 15.91 11.79 20.83
C GLY A 263 15.48 13.21 21.15
N SER A 264 16.31 14.19 20.78
CA SER A 264 16.08 15.61 21.05
C SER A 264 14.92 16.17 20.22
N TYR A 265 14.05 16.96 20.84
CA TYR A 265 13.00 17.72 20.14
C TYR A 265 13.56 18.72 19.12
N GLY A 266 14.78 19.19 19.31
CA GLY A 266 15.47 20.11 18.37
C GLY A 266 15.70 19.49 16.98
N ASN A 267 15.88 18.17 16.91
CA ASN A 267 16.18 17.44 15.67
C ASN A 267 14.93 16.89 14.96
N LEU A 268 13.73 17.19 15.45
CA LEU A 268 12.49 16.60 14.88
C LEU A 268 12.29 16.98 13.41
N ALA A 269 12.65 18.18 12.99
CA ALA A 269 12.57 18.60 11.61
C ALA A 269 13.49 17.74 10.71
N ASP A 270 14.71 17.47 11.18
CA ASP A 270 15.71 16.70 10.46
C ASP A 270 15.31 15.22 10.36
N VAL A 271 14.88 14.61 11.46
CA VAL A 271 14.37 13.22 11.48
C VAL A 271 13.14 13.08 10.59
N THR A 272 12.24 14.08 10.60
CA THR A 272 11.05 14.09 9.71
C THR A 272 11.48 14.20 8.25
N ALA A 273 12.43 15.10 7.94
CA ALA A 273 12.97 15.26 6.59
C ALA A 273 13.60 13.96 6.07
N VAL A 274 14.47 13.34 6.87
CA VAL A 274 15.09 12.04 6.54
C VAL A 274 14.02 10.99 6.29
N SER A 275 13.02 10.88 7.17
CA SER A 275 11.94 9.90 7.03
C SER A 275 11.13 10.09 5.73
N CYS A 276 10.86 11.33 5.34
CA CYS A 276 10.22 11.68 4.08
C CYS A 276 11.08 11.29 2.87
N LEU A 277 12.38 11.60 2.89
CA LEU A 277 13.31 11.27 1.81
C LEU A 277 13.49 9.76 1.65
N VAL A 278 13.54 9.01 2.75
CA VAL A 278 13.60 7.54 2.75
C VAL A 278 12.37 6.96 2.07
N LEU A 279 11.17 7.44 2.38
CA LEU A 279 9.94 6.97 1.72
C LEU A 279 9.99 7.14 0.20
N VAL A 280 10.56 8.24 -0.28
CA VAL A 280 10.74 8.48 -1.73
C VAL A 280 11.80 7.55 -2.30
N GLY A 281 12.96 7.46 -1.65
CA GLY A 281 14.10 6.68 -2.13
C GLY A 281 13.83 5.17 -2.21
N VAL A 282 12.98 4.64 -1.34
CA VAL A 282 12.56 3.23 -1.37
C VAL A 282 11.94 2.83 -2.73
N TYR A 283 11.30 3.76 -3.42
CA TYR A 283 10.71 3.51 -4.73
C TYR A 283 11.73 3.48 -5.89
N SER A 284 13.01 3.76 -5.62
CA SER A 284 14.08 3.70 -6.64
C SER A 284 14.35 2.29 -7.13
N LEU A 285 14.16 1.28 -6.29
CA LEU A 285 14.43 -0.11 -6.61
C LEU A 285 13.21 -1.01 -6.34
N PRO A 286 12.94 -1.97 -7.23
CA PRO A 286 11.81 -2.89 -7.09
C PRO A 286 12.10 -4.02 -6.08
N VAL A 287 12.42 -3.67 -4.85
CA VAL A 287 12.71 -4.62 -3.77
C VAL A 287 11.46 -4.84 -2.90
N PRO A 288 11.12 -6.09 -2.54
CA PRO A 288 9.99 -6.36 -1.66
C PRO A 288 10.12 -5.59 -0.34
N GLY A 289 9.07 -4.84 0.03
CA GLY A 289 9.06 -4.04 1.27
C GLY A 289 10.15 -2.98 1.37
N GLY A 290 10.89 -2.68 0.29
CA GLY A 290 12.01 -1.73 0.30
C GLY A 290 13.19 -2.17 1.19
N MET A 291 13.29 -3.48 1.48
CA MET A 291 14.34 -4.02 2.37
C MET A 291 15.74 -3.69 1.86
N GLY A 292 16.63 -3.32 2.76
CA GLY A 292 17.99 -2.89 2.46
C GLY A 292 18.07 -1.44 1.99
N VAL A 293 17.24 -1.01 1.03
CA VAL A 293 17.23 0.39 0.55
C VAL A 293 16.74 1.34 1.64
N ALA A 294 15.63 1.02 2.30
CA ALA A 294 15.13 1.84 3.41
C ALA A 294 16.11 1.90 4.58
N ASP A 295 16.72 0.76 4.92
CA ASP A 295 17.67 0.67 6.03
C ASP A 295 18.93 1.49 5.71
N TYR A 296 19.47 1.36 4.50
CA TYR A 296 20.60 2.15 4.04
C TYR A 296 20.31 3.67 4.05
N LEU A 297 19.15 4.06 3.50
CA LEU A 297 18.79 5.50 3.45
C LEU A 297 18.50 6.08 4.85
N LEU A 298 17.90 5.29 5.75
CA LEU A 298 17.73 5.69 7.15
C LEU A 298 19.08 5.91 7.83
N LEU A 299 20.02 4.98 7.67
CA LEU A 299 21.37 5.12 8.20
C LEU A 299 22.07 6.34 7.62
N ALA A 300 22.10 6.48 6.28
CA ALA A 300 22.75 7.61 5.61
C ALA A 300 22.21 8.98 6.03
N GLY A 301 20.91 9.06 6.36
CA GLY A 301 20.29 10.29 6.84
C GLY A 301 20.50 10.52 8.32
N LEU A 302 20.18 9.54 9.16
CA LEU A 302 20.15 9.70 10.62
C LEU A 302 21.56 9.75 11.25
N CYS A 303 22.60 9.16 10.62
CA CYS A 303 23.99 9.29 11.07
C CYS A 303 24.52 10.74 11.05
N GLN A 304 23.81 11.66 10.41
CA GLN A 304 24.11 13.10 10.47
C GLN A 304 23.61 13.75 11.78
N ILE A 305 22.71 13.05 12.49
CA ILE A 305 22.04 13.57 13.69
C ILE A 305 22.62 12.92 14.95
N ASP A 306 22.82 11.60 14.91
CA ASP A 306 23.30 10.79 16.03
C ASP A 306 24.43 9.84 15.60
N ASP A 307 25.04 9.16 16.57
CA ASP A 307 26.08 8.17 16.30
C ASP A 307 25.55 6.93 15.55
N ILE A 308 26.46 6.18 14.93
CA ILE A 308 26.12 5.03 14.07
C ILE A 308 25.39 3.93 14.85
N ALA A 309 25.75 3.67 16.11
CA ALA A 309 25.15 2.60 16.90
C ALA A 309 23.71 2.94 17.28
N SER A 310 23.45 4.15 17.73
CA SER A 310 22.14 4.69 18.04
C SER A 310 21.23 4.70 16.80
N THR A 311 21.76 5.13 15.67
CA THR A 311 21.07 5.20 14.38
C THR A 311 20.69 3.83 13.85
N ALA A 312 21.55 2.80 13.99
CA ALA A 312 21.26 1.44 13.56
C ALA A 312 20.08 0.84 14.37
N ASN A 313 20.06 1.08 15.69
CA ASN A 313 18.95 0.67 16.55
C ASN A 313 17.65 1.38 16.15
N LEU A 314 17.70 2.68 15.92
CA LEU A 314 16.56 3.48 15.49
C LEU A 314 15.99 2.98 14.15
N ALA A 315 16.85 2.71 13.16
CA ALA A 315 16.45 2.16 11.88
C ALA A 315 15.77 0.78 12.04
N LEU A 316 16.36 -0.11 12.83
CA LEU A 316 15.82 -1.45 13.09
C LEU A 316 14.44 -1.38 13.73
N PHE A 317 14.25 -0.56 14.77
CA PHE A 317 12.98 -0.43 15.47
C PHE A 317 11.93 0.28 14.63
N SER A 318 12.28 1.32 13.90
CA SER A 318 11.38 1.99 12.95
C SER A 318 10.86 0.99 11.90
N ARG A 319 11.73 0.15 11.39
CA ARG A 319 11.34 -0.94 10.47
C ARG A 319 10.54 -2.04 11.18
N GLY A 320 10.92 -2.37 12.41
CA GLY A 320 10.17 -3.30 13.25
C GLY A 320 8.70 -2.92 13.38
N ILE A 321 8.43 -1.66 13.67
CA ILE A 321 7.06 -1.16 13.83
C ILE A 321 6.40 -0.92 12.46
N SER A 322 7.06 -0.22 11.53
CA SER A 322 6.42 0.17 10.27
C SER A 322 6.18 -0.99 9.32
N PHE A 323 7.00 -2.04 9.35
CA PHE A 323 6.91 -3.16 8.42
C PHE A 323 6.35 -4.42 9.09
N TYR A 324 6.96 -4.91 10.18
CA TYR A 324 6.54 -6.19 10.77
C TYR A 324 5.23 -6.13 11.51
N SER A 325 5.02 -5.07 12.31
CA SER A 325 3.72 -4.87 12.97
C SER A 325 2.61 -4.68 11.94
N CYS A 326 2.90 -3.99 10.83
CA CYS A 326 1.96 -3.79 9.74
C CYS A 326 1.54 -5.10 9.08
N ILE A 327 2.50 -5.98 8.76
CA ILE A 327 2.21 -7.32 8.21
C ILE A 327 1.35 -8.12 9.18
N PHE A 328 1.69 -8.11 10.47
CA PHE A 328 0.94 -8.85 11.48
C PHE A 328 -0.50 -8.33 11.65
N ILE A 329 -0.68 -7.02 11.70
CA ILE A 329 -2.00 -6.40 11.82
C ILE A 329 -2.85 -6.67 10.58
N THR A 330 -2.27 -6.47 9.39
CA THR A 330 -3.00 -6.65 8.14
C THR A 330 -3.43 -8.08 7.90
N ILE A 331 -2.62 -9.09 8.28
CA ILE A 331 -3.04 -10.49 8.13
C ILE A 331 -4.20 -10.84 9.07
N ILE A 332 -4.23 -10.30 10.28
CA ILE A 332 -5.38 -10.48 11.20
C ILE A 332 -6.63 -9.87 10.58
N ILE A 333 -6.54 -8.63 10.07
CA ILE A 333 -7.66 -7.96 9.39
C ILE A 333 -8.15 -8.78 8.19
N LEU A 334 -7.25 -9.37 7.40
CA LEU A 334 -7.60 -10.19 6.25
C LEU A 334 -8.32 -11.48 6.64
N ILE A 335 -7.83 -12.18 7.66
CA ILE A 335 -8.47 -13.43 8.15
C ILE A 335 -9.90 -13.14 8.63
N VAL A 336 -10.04 -12.11 9.47
CA VAL A 336 -11.35 -11.68 10.00
C VAL A 336 -12.25 -11.19 8.87
N GLY A 337 -11.74 -10.33 7.99
CA GLY A 337 -12.47 -9.78 6.86
C GLY A 337 -12.97 -10.86 5.90
N TYR A 338 -12.11 -11.83 5.55
CA TYR A 338 -12.48 -12.96 4.72
C TYR A 338 -13.61 -13.80 5.36
N ALA A 339 -13.50 -14.08 6.66
CA ALA A 339 -14.51 -14.85 7.39
C ALA A 339 -15.86 -14.12 7.46
N LEU A 340 -15.86 -12.80 7.66
CA LEU A 340 -17.07 -11.99 7.68
C LEU A 340 -17.74 -11.91 6.29
N GLN A 341 -16.97 -11.69 5.23
CA GLN A 341 -17.48 -11.71 3.85
C GLN A 341 -18.07 -13.08 3.49
N GLU A 342 -17.43 -14.16 3.89
CA GLU A 342 -17.92 -15.51 3.61
C GLU A 342 -19.26 -15.79 4.29
N ARG A 343 -19.39 -15.39 5.58
CA ARG A 343 -20.67 -15.53 6.33
C ARG A 343 -21.78 -14.76 5.63
N ARG A 344 -21.51 -13.56 5.14
CA ARG A 344 -22.48 -12.74 4.41
C ARG A 344 -22.91 -13.39 3.09
N ILE A 345 -21.94 -13.88 2.30
CA ILE A 345 -22.24 -14.56 1.04
C ILE A 345 -23.13 -15.81 1.28
N GLN A 346 -22.85 -16.55 2.34
CA GLN A 346 -23.66 -17.73 2.70
C GLN A 346 -25.07 -17.34 3.15
N LYS A 347 -25.21 -16.25 3.93
CA LYS A 347 -26.50 -15.72 4.36
C LYS A 347 -27.36 -15.31 3.15
N ASN A 348 -26.80 -14.49 2.26
CA ASN A 348 -27.50 -14.04 1.04
C ASN A 348 -27.93 -15.22 0.14
N LYS A 349 -27.11 -16.29 0.07
CA LYS A 349 -27.48 -17.51 -0.69
C LYS A 349 -28.61 -18.30 -0.05
N LYS A 350 -28.73 -18.32 1.28
CA LYS A 350 -29.84 -18.96 1.99
C LYS A 350 -31.14 -18.19 1.78
N GLU A 351 -31.10 -16.85 1.97
CA GLU A 351 -32.26 -15.99 1.75
C GLU A 351 -32.80 -16.11 0.32
N ALA A 352 -31.92 -16.09 -0.69
CA ALA A 352 -32.31 -16.27 -2.09
C ALA A 352 -32.82 -17.70 -2.42
N ALA A 353 -32.54 -18.70 -1.60
CA ALA A 353 -33.06 -20.07 -1.75
C ALA A 353 -34.42 -20.26 -1.05
N GLU A 354 -34.68 -19.45 -0.01
CA GLU A 354 -35.97 -19.44 0.72
C GLU A 354 -37.07 -18.63 -0.01
N GLU A 355 -36.64 -17.66 -0.87
CA GLU A 355 -37.55 -16.88 -1.71
C GLU A 355 -37.98 -17.57 -3.02
N LYS A 356 -37.46 -18.77 -3.34
CA LYS A 356 -37.81 -19.61 -4.51
C LYS A 356 -38.65 -20.80 -4.10
#